data_07f6a3d4a9ef5b57546faa1ef838cd59
#
_entry.id   07f6a3d4a9ef5b57546faa1ef838cd59
#
_cell.length_a   1.000
_cell.length_b   1.000
_cell.length_c   1.000
_cell.angle_alpha   90.00
_cell.angle_beta   90.00
_cell.angle_gamma   90.00
#
_symmetry.space_group_name_H-M   'P 1'
#
loop_
_entity.id
_entity.type
_entity.pdbx_description
1 polymer ?
#
loop_
_entity_poly.entity_id
_entity_poly.type
_entity_poly.pdbx_seq_one_letter_code
_entity_poly.pdbx_strand_id
1 'polypeptide(L)'
;MKLSNRVLEMEESVTLAAGARAKALKAEGRDILSLTLGEPDFTTPKNIQDAAIASIQDGRASFYTVTSGLPELKAAINAYFERFYGYSVAPNQVTVAAGAKYSLYTFFMAVVNPGDEVIIPTPYWVSYGDQVKMAEGVPVFVPAKEDNHFKVTVEQLEAARTDKTKVLVLNSPSNPTGMIYTREELLAIGNWAVEKDILILADDIYGRLVYNGHEFTPISSLSEAIRKQTVVINGVSKTYAMTGWRIGYAVGEAEIIAAMSKIAGQTTSNPSAVAQYAAVEALSGEQDTVESMRQAFEERLNTIYPLLAEVPGFEVVKPQGAFYLFPNVKKAMEMKGYTDVTEFTTAILEEAEVALVTGAGFGAPENVRLSYATDLDTLKEAVKRLKAFMEK
;
A
#
# COMPACT_ATOMS: atom_id res chain seq x y z
N MET A 1 2.25 -29.08 20.33
CA MET A 1 2.10 -28.80 18.87
C MET A 1 3.42 -28.24 18.36
N LYS A 2 3.84 -28.64 17.15
CA LYS A 2 5.04 -28.05 16.51
C LYS A 2 4.56 -27.17 15.37
N LEU A 3 4.86 -25.86 15.43
CA LEU A 3 4.64 -24.92 14.34
C LEU A 3 5.77 -25.02 13.31
N SER A 4 5.52 -24.64 12.08
CA SER A 4 6.57 -24.54 11.05
C SER A 4 7.50 -23.37 11.36
N ASN A 5 8.79 -23.48 10.99
CA ASN A 5 9.74 -22.36 11.13
C ASN A 5 9.24 -21.11 10.40
N ARG A 6 8.64 -21.27 9.25
CA ARG A 6 8.05 -20.19 8.45
C ARG A 6 7.08 -19.30 9.25
N VAL A 7 6.24 -19.91 10.12
CA VAL A 7 5.30 -19.15 10.97
C VAL A 7 6.02 -18.52 12.15
N LEU A 8 7.05 -19.20 12.69
CA LEU A 8 7.81 -18.67 13.84
C LEU A 8 8.70 -17.47 13.47
N GLU A 9 9.05 -17.33 12.19
CA GLU A 9 9.88 -16.22 11.66
C GLU A 9 9.05 -15.02 11.23
N MET A 10 7.71 -15.13 11.21
CA MET A 10 6.81 -14.02 10.85
C MET A 10 6.54 -13.12 12.05
N GLU A 11 6.52 -11.83 11.80
CA GLU A 11 6.14 -10.82 12.78
C GLU A 11 4.64 -10.50 12.71
N GLU A 12 4.04 -10.15 13.84
CA GLU A 12 2.68 -9.63 13.86
C GLU A 12 2.64 -8.23 13.22
N SER A 13 1.60 -7.98 12.42
CA SER A 13 1.44 -6.68 11.78
C SER A 13 1.22 -5.57 12.81
N VAL A 14 2.20 -4.68 12.96
CA VAL A 14 2.13 -3.51 13.87
C VAL A 14 0.91 -2.62 13.61
N THR A 15 0.46 -2.55 12.36
CA THR A 15 -0.73 -1.76 11.98
C THR A 15 -2.01 -2.40 12.50
N LEU A 16 -2.13 -3.72 12.44
CA LEU A 16 -3.28 -4.45 12.97
C LEU A 16 -3.27 -4.44 14.50
N ALA A 17 -2.13 -4.62 15.12
CA ALA A 17 -1.97 -4.58 16.58
C ALA A 17 -2.36 -3.21 17.15
N ALA A 18 -1.88 -2.11 16.56
CA ALA A 18 -2.25 -0.75 16.97
C ALA A 18 -3.76 -0.49 16.84
N GLY A 19 -4.38 -0.93 15.74
CA GLY A 19 -5.83 -0.81 15.55
C GLY A 19 -6.64 -1.64 16.54
N ALA A 20 -6.20 -2.87 16.82
CA ALA A 20 -6.84 -3.74 17.83
C ALA A 20 -6.76 -3.15 19.23
N ARG A 21 -5.61 -2.60 19.63
CA ARG A 21 -5.42 -1.95 20.95
C ARG A 21 -6.33 -0.71 21.07
N ALA A 22 -6.38 0.16 20.05
CA ALA A 22 -7.26 1.32 20.03
C ALA A 22 -8.73 0.91 20.19
N LYS A 23 -9.16 -0.15 19.48
CA LYS A 23 -10.52 -0.69 19.58
C LYS A 23 -10.83 -1.23 20.97
N ALA A 24 -9.90 -1.94 21.59
CA ALA A 24 -10.06 -2.46 22.94
C ALA A 24 -10.25 -1.33 23.95
N LEU A 25 -9.42 -0.28 23.92
CA LEU A 25 -9.55 0.87 24.81
C LEU A 25 -10.87 1.65 24.61
N LYS A 26 -11.35 1.77 23.36
CA LYS A 26 -12.69 2.32 23.09
C LYS A 26 -13.79 1.48 23.74
N ALA A 27 -13.68 0.16 23.68
CA ALA A 27 -14.66 -0.73 24.32
C ALA A 27 -14.65 -0.64 25.85
N GLU A 28 -13.53 -0.23 26.45
CA GLU A 28 -13.39 0.10 27.87
C GLU A 28 -13.96 1.49 28.25
N GLY A 29 -14.48 2.26 27.26
CA GLY A 29 -15.12 3.55 27.45
C GLY A 29 -14.17 4.76 27.34
N ARG A 30 -12.93 4.56 26.87
CA ARG A 30 -11.99 5.67 26.63
C ARG A 30 -12.27 6.37 25.31
N ASP A 31 -12.06 7.68 25.25
CA ASP A 31 -12.26 8.52 24.07
C ASP A 31 -11.03 8.51 23.13
N ILE A 32 -10.73 7.33 22.56
CA ILE A 32 -9.57 7.15 21.69
C ILE A 32 -9.85 7.65 20.26
N LEU A 33 -9.03 8.57 19.77
CA LEU A 33 -9.00 8.98 18.37
C LEU A 33 -8.03 8.09 17.59
N SER A 34 -8.56 7.24 16.70
CA SER A 34 -7.72 6.27 15.99
C SER A 34 -7.30 6.77 14.62
N LEU A 35 -6.00 7.01 14.43
CA LEU A 35 -5.37 7.36 13.16
C LEU A 35 -4.50 6.20 12.62
N THR A 36 -4.90 4.96 12.92
CA THR A 36 -4.13 3.76 12.57
C THR A 36 -4.57 3.12 11.25
N LEU A 37 -5.80 3.38 10.80
CA LEU A 37 -6.43 2.66 9.70
C LEU A 37 -5.79 2.99 8.35
N GLY A 38 -5.51 1.96 7.58
CA GLY A 38 -5.02 2.06 6.20
C GLY A 38 -6.14 1.87 5.19
N GLU A 39 -7.31 2.48 5.40
CA GLU A 39 -8.46 2.39 4.48
C GLU A 39 -9.21 3.71 4.37
N PRO A 40 -9.81 4.00 3.19
CA PRO A 40 -10.71 5.15 3.06
C PRO A 40 -11.89 5.03 4.01
N ASP A 41 -12.30 6.15 4.59
CA ASP A 41 -13.47 6.27 5.49
C ASP A 41 -14.79 6.49 4.73
N PHE A 42 -14.76 6.36 3.41
CA PHE A 42 -15.93 6.48 2.55
C PHE A 42 -16.61 5.12 2.35
N THR A 43 -17.92 5.16 2.21
CA THR A 43 -18.69 4.02 1.72
C THR A 43 -18.42 3.81 0.23
N THR A 44 -18.36 2.56 -0.21
CA THR A 44 -18.26 2.22 -1.63
C THR A 44 -19.34 2.95 -2.44
N PRO A 45 -19.03 3.58 -3.59
CA PRO A 45 -19.99 4.31 -4.42
C PRO A 45 -21.23 3.50 -4.80
N LYS A 46 -22.37 4.18 -4.88
CA LYS A 46 -23.69 3.55 -5.07
C LYS A 46 -23.80 2.72 -6.35
N ASN A 47 -23.28 3.21 -7.48
CA ASN A 47 -23.27 2.48 -8.74
C ASN A 47 -22.53 1.14 -8.61
N ILE A 48 -21.43 1.09 -7.89
CA ILE A 48 -20.66 -0.13 -7.63
C ILE A 48 -21.47 -1.10 -6.76
N GLN A 49 -22.11 -0.60 -5.71
CA GLN A 49 -23.01 -1.41 -4.87
C GLN A 49 -24.17 -1.99 -5.69
N ASP A 50 -24.78 -1.18 -6.56
CA ASP A 50 -25.90 -1.60 -7.41
C ASP A 50 -25.48 -2.70 -8.40
N ALA A 51 -24.29 -2.62 -8.98
CA ALA A 51 -23.73 -3.67 -9.83
C ALA A 51 -23.57 -5.01 -9.09
N ALA A 52 -23.11 -4.97 -7.84
CA ALA A 52 -23.05 -6.16 -6.99
C ALA A 52 -24.44 -6.76 -6.72
N ILE A 53 -25.40 -5.92 -6.33
CA ILE A 53 -26.78 -6.33 -6.06
C ILE A 53 -27.41 -6.97 -7.31
N ALA A 54 -27.23 -6.35 -8.48
CA ALA A 54 -27.72 -6.89 -9.74
C ALA A 54 -27.14 -8.28 -10.04
N SER A 55 -25.84 -8.48 -9.80
CA SER A 55 -25.18 -9.77 -10.02
C SER A 55 -25.67 -10.89 -9.10
N ILE A 56 -26.16 -10.54 -7.93
CA ILE A 56 -26.82 -11.48 -7.00
C ILE A 56 -28.24 -11.83 -7.50
N GLN A 57 -28.99 -10.79 -7.88
CA GLN A 57 -30.39 -10.93 -8.27
C GLN A 57 -30.58 -11.72 -9.58
N ASP A 58 -29.69 -11.55 -10.55
CA ASP A 58 -29.73 -12.28 -11.83
C ASP A 58 -29.03 -13.65 -11.77
N GLY A 59 -28.46 -14.01 -10.63
CA GLY A 59 -27.85 -15.31 -10.34
C GLY A 59 -26.45 -15.55 -10.87
N ARG A 60 -25.87 -14.64 -11.68
CA ARG A 60 -24.53 -14.84 -12.29
C ARG A 60 -23.39 -14.89 -11.23
N ALA A 61 -23.61 -14.31 -10.05
CA ALA A 61 -22.64 -14.34 -8.94
C ALA A 61 -22.64 -15.66 -8.16
N SER A 62 -23.53 -16.62 -8.49
CA SER A 62 -23.69 -17.88 -7.73
C SER A 62 -22.68 -18.97 -8.11
N PHE A 63 -21.85 -18.75 -9.13
CA PHE A 63 -20.98 -19.78 -9.71
C PHE A 63 -19.52 -19.42 -9.62
N TYR A 64 -18.65 -20.43 -9.67
CA TYR A 64 -17.22 -20.22 -9.84
C TYR A 64 -16.93 -19.44 -11.11
N THR A 65 -15.99 -18.53 -11.04
CA THR A 65 -15.42 -17.83 -12.21
C THR A 65 -14.12 -18.48 -12.64
N VAL A 66 -13.55 -18.03 -13.74
CA VAL A 66 -12.18 -18.39 -14.12
C VAL A 66 -11.24 -17.96 -12.99
N THR A 67 -10.28 -18.80 -12.61
CA THR A 67 -9.33 -18.54 -11.52
C THR A 67 -8.64 -17.19 -11.66
N SER A 68 -8.21 -16.82 -12.87
CA SER A 68 -7.55 -15.56 -13.14
C SER A 68 -8.48 -14.34 -13.27
N GLY A 69 -9.78 -14.50 -12.97
CA GLY A 69 -10.78 -13.44 -13.00
C GLY A 69 -11.73 -13.48 -14.19
N LEU A 70 -12.88 -12.80 -14.05
CA LEU A 70 -13.89 -12.67 -15.10
C LEU A 70 -13.29 -12.02 -16.36
N PRO A 71 -13.66 -12.50 -17.58
CA PRO A 71 -13.26 -11.84 -18.83
C PRO A 71 -13.62 -10.36 -18.88
N GLU A 72 -14.82 -9.99 -18.39
CA GLU A 72 -15.31 -8.62 -18.33
C GLU A 72 -14.45 -7.76 -17.41
N LEU A 73 -13.98 -8.31 -16.28
CA LEU A 73 -13.09 -7.59 -15.36
C LEU A 73 -11.71 -7.40 -15.97
N LYS A 74 -11.18 -8.40 -16.68
CA LYS A 74 -9.92 -8.24 -17.42
C LYS A 74 -10.02 -7.19 -18.52
N ALA A 75 -11.15 -7.13 -19.22
CA ALA A 75 -11.41 -6.08 -20.22
C ALA A 75 -11.46 -4.69 -19.56
N ALA A 76 -12.11 -4.56 -18.41
CA ALA A 76 -12.15 -3.33 -17.63
C ALA A 76 -10.75 -2.90 -17.14
N ILE A 77 -9.91 -3.86 -16.70
CA ILE A 77 -8.52 -3.62 -16.33
C ILE A 77 -7.72 -3.16 -17.55
N ASN A 78 -7.89 -3.77 -18.73
CA ASN A 78 -7.22 -3.30 -19.95
C ASN A 78 -7.61 -1.85 -20.26
N ALA A 79 -8.90 -1.50 -20.26
CA ALA A 79 -9.36 -0.13 -20.49
C ALA A 79 -8.79 0.87 -19.45
N TYR A 80 -8.67 0.45 -18.20
CA TYR A 80 -8.00 1.23 -17.16
C TYR A 80 -6.51 1.47 -17.48
N PHE A 81 -5.80 0.45 -17.97
CA PHE A 81 -4.39 0.57 -18.38
C PHE A 81 -4.23 1.46 -19.61
N GLU A 82 -5.09 1.34 -20.61
CA GLU A 82 -5.10 2.26 -21.77
C GLU A 82 -5.27 3.71 -21.34
N ARG A 83 -6.20 3.96 -20.42
CA ARG A 83 -6.52 5.31 -19.94
C ARG A 83 -5.44 5.91 -19.03
N PHE A 84 -4.90 5.16 -18.09
CA PHE A 84 -4.03 5.70 -17.03
C PHE A 84 -2.57 5.30 -17.13
N TYR A 85 -2.26 4.25 -17.91
CA TYR A 85 -0.89 3.78 -18.13
C TYR A 85 -0.41 4.01 -19.56
N GLY A 86 -1.33 4.29 -20.49
CA GLY A 86 -1.01 4.61 -21.88
C GLY A 86 -0.60 3.41 -22.73
N TYR A 87 -0.95 2.18 -22.32
CA TYR A 87 -0.73 0.97 -23.10
C TYR A 87 -1.80 -0.10 -22.84
N SER A 88 -2.03 -0.96 -23.83
CA SER A 88 -2.97 -2.09 -23.72
C SER A 88 -2.31 -3.32 -23.11
N VAL A 89 -3.11 -4.14 -22.43
CA VAL A 89 -2.70 -5.42 -21.86
C VAL A 89 -3.60 -6.55 -22.37
N ALA A 90 -2.98 -7.67 -22.75
CA ALA A 90 -3.73 -8.84 -23.21
C ALA A 90 -4.37 -9.59 -22.01
N PRO A 91 -5.48 -10.34 -22.21
CA PRO A 91 -6.15 -11.06 -21.13
C PRO A 91 -5.26 -12.08 -20.38
N ASN A 92 -4.24 -12.64 -21.03
CA ASN A 92 -3.27 -13.54 -20.40
C ASN A 92 -2.15 -12.82 -19.64
N GLN A 93 -2.10 -11.50 -19.72
CA GLN A 93 -1.21 -10.63 -18.94
C GLN A 93 -1.87 -10.09 -17.68
N VAL A 94 -3.08 -10.54 -17.35
CA VAL A 94 -3.87 -10.08 -16.18
C VAL A 94 -4.31 -11.26 -15.34
N THR A 95 -4.11 -11.17 -14.03
CA THR A 95 -4.72 -12.07 -13.04
C THR A 95 -5.36 -11.29 -11.90
N VAL A 96 -6.58 -11.67 -11.54
CA VAL A 96 -7.35 -11.07 -10.45
C VAL A 96 -7.21 -11.92 -9.20
N ALA A 97 -7.13 -11.28 -8.04
CA ALA A 97 -6.85 -11.94 -6.77
C ALA A 97 -7.72 -11.40 -5.62
N ALA A 98 -7.77 -12.11 -4.51
CA ALA A 98 -8.49 -11.71 -3.29
C ALA A 98 -7.81 -10.53 -2.57
N GLY A 99 -7.70 -9.39 -3.26
CA GLY A 99 -7.02 -8.17 -2.85
C GLY A 99 -5.56 -8.13 -3.30
N ALA A 100 -5.01 -6.90 -3.39
CA ALA A 100 -3.61 -6.68 -3.81
C ALA A 100 -2.59 -7.44 -2.93
N LYS A 101 -2.85 -7.57 -1.62
CA LYS A 101 -1.99 -8.34 -0.71
C LYS A 101 -1.81 -9.80 -1.17
N TYR A 102 -2.86 -10.41 -1.69
CA TYR A 102 -2.77 -11.78 -2.19
C TYR A 102 -2.09 -11.84 -3.57
N SER A 103 -2.24 -10.81 -4.41
CA SER A 103 -1.46 -10.68 -5.65
C SER A 103 0.05 -10.61 -5.36
N LEU A 104 0.45 -9.83 -4.34
CA LEU A 104 1.85 -9.75 -3.87
C LEU A 104 2.36 -11.13 -3.41
N TYR A 105 1.58 -11.82 -2.58
CA TYR A 105 1.94 -13.17 -2.11
C TYR A 105 2.15 -14.14 -3.27
N THR A 106 1.19 -14.21 -4.22
CA THR A 106 1.31 -15.11 -5.37
C THR A 106 2.46 -14.74 -6.30
N PHE A 107 2.81 -13.44 -6.39
CA PHE A 107 3.99 -13.00 -7.13
C PHE A 107 5.27 -13.53 -6.50
N PHE A 108 5.50 -13.27 -5.21
CA PHE A 108 6.72 -13.76 -4.54
C PHE A 108 6.82 -15.28 -4.61
N MET A 109 5.73 -16.00 -4.36
CA MET A 109 5.70 -17.46 -4.50
C MET A 109 5.96 -17.97 -5.92
N ALA A 110 5.68 -17.16 -6.95
CA ALA A 110 5.90 -17.53 -8.34
C ALA A 110 7.34 -17.30 -8.82
N VAL A 111 8.03 -16.28 -8.26
CA VAL A 111 9.31 -15.83 -8.81
C VAL A 111 10.51 -16.01 -7.87
N VAL A 112 10.29 -16.14 -6.56
CA VAL A 112 11.35 -16.20 -5.55
C VAL A 112 11.63 -17.66 -5.19
N ASN A 113 12.90 -18.09 -5.28
CA ASN A 113 13.38 -19.36 -4.76
C ASN A 113 14.07 -19.18 -3.41
N PRO A 114 14.31 -20.25 -2.65
CA PRO A 114 15.09 -20.20 -1.42
C PRO A 114 16.45 -19.52 -1.62
N GLY A 115 16.67 -18.43 -0.86
CA GLY A 115 17.92 -17.66 -0.89
C GLY A 115 18.00 -16.58 -1.97
N ASP A 116 17.02 -16.44 -2.87
CA ASP A 116 16.91 -15.29 -3.76
C ASP A 116 16.69 -14.01 -2.94
N GLU A 117 17.35 -12.93 -3.31
CA GLU A 117 17.25 -11.65 -2.62
C GLU A 117 16.20 -10.72 -3.27
N VAL A 118 15.43 -10.06 -2.41
CA VAL A 118 14.45 -9.05 -2.80
C VAL A 118 14.81 -7.72 -2.16
N ILE A 119 15.16 -6.72 -2.96
CA ILE A 119 15.44 -5.37 -2.47
C ILE A 119 14.12 -4.67 -2.13
N ILE A 120 14.06 -4.16 -0.91
CA ILE A 120 12.92 -3.43 -0.36
C ILE A 120 13.40 -2.08 0.17
N PRO A 121 13.14 -0.95 -0.52
CA PRO A 121 13.40 0.38 0.02
C PRO A 121 12.61 0.60 1.32
N THR A 122 13.27 1.14 2.36
CA THR A 122 12.61 1.50 3.62
C THR A 122 12.53 3.02 3.77
N PRO A 123 11.47 3.59 4.36
CA PRO A 123 10.31 2.93 4.98
C PRO A 123 9.43 2.16 3.98
N TYR A 124 8.88 1.04 4.41
CA TYR A 124 8.15 0.11 3.55
C TYR A 124 6.86 -0.38 4.20
N TRP A 125 5.91 -0.85 3.39
CA TRP A 125 4.73 -1.50 3.94
C TRP A 125 5.08 -2.87 4.53
N VAL A 126 4.76 -3.05 5.80
CA VAL A 126 5.20 -4.15 6.67
C VAL A 126 5.07 -5.57 6.07
N SER A 127 4.12 -5.79 5.15
CA SER A 127 3.87 -7.12 4.61
C SER A 127 4.87 -7.57 3.54
N TYR A 128 5.67 -6.68 2.94
CA TYR A 128 6.61 -7.10 1.89
C TYR A 128 7.68 -8.03 2.42
N GLY A 129 8.34 -7.65 3.51
CA GLY A 129 9.41 -8.45 4.11
C GLY A 129 8.95 -9.84 4.51
N ASP A 130 7.80 -9.94 5.18
CA ASP A 130 7.27 -11.23 5.62
C ASP A 130 6.82 -12.10 4.44
N GLN A 131 6.24 -11.53 3.39
CA GLN A 131 5.88 -12.30 2.20
C GLN A 131 7.09 -12.83 1.44
N VAL A 132 8.20 -12.08 1.42
CA VAL A 132 9.48 -12.58 0.88
C VAL A 132 9.99 -13.77 1.70
N LYS A 133 9.97 -13.67 3.05
CA LYS A 133 10.34 -14.78 3.95
C LYS A 133 9.42 -16.00 3.76
N MET A 134 8.10 -15.77 3.56
CA MET A 134 7.15 -16.87 3.27
C MET A 134 7.50 -17.60 1.97
N ALA A 135 8.06 -16.92 0.99
CA ALA A 135 8.58 -17.52 -0.25
C ALA A 135 10.02 -18.07 -0.10
N GLU A 136 10.56 -18.11 1.13
CA GLU A 136 11.92 -18.57 1.45
C GLU A 136 13.02 -17.67 0.84
N GLY A 137 12.67 -16.46 0.39
CA GLY A 137 13.60 -15.43 -0.07
C GLY A 137 14.20 -14.63 1.08
N VAL A 138 15.18 -13.81 0.75
CA VAL A 138 15.89 -12.92 1.68
C VAL A 138 15.51 -11.48 1.40
N PRO A 139 14.79 -10.78 2.30
CA PRO A 139 14.54 -9.37 2.14
C PRO A 139 15.82 -8.57 2.41
N VAL A 140 16.21 -7.71 1.45
CA VAL A 140 17.34 -6.80 1.54
C VAL A 140 16.80 -5.39 1.69
N PHE A 141 16.85 -4.85 2.89
CA PHE A 141 16.32 -3.52 3.19
C PHE A 141 17.33 -2.43 2.82
N VAL A 142 16.89 -1.46 2.01
CA VAL A 142 17.71 -0.32 1.58
C VAL A 142 17.15 0.97 2.17
N PRO A 143 17.85 1.59 3.13
CA PRO A 143 17.35 2.80 3.77
C PRO A 143 17.25 3.99 2.81
N ALA A 144 16.04 4.52 2.68
CA ALA A 144 15.76 5.78 2.01
C ALA A 144 15.59 6.88 3.05
N LYS A 145 16.46 7.89 3.00
CA LYS A 145 16.52 8.94 4.01
C LYS A 145 15.48 10.04 3.77
N GLU A 146 15.12 10.72 4.84
CA GLU A 146 14.16 11.82 4.85
C GLU A 146 14.64 13.01 3.99
N ASP A 147 15.95 13.30 3.98
CA ASP A 147 16.58 14.35 3.18
C ASP A 147 16.43 14.10 1.66
N ASN A 148 16.25 12.84 1.24
CA ASN A 148 15.87 12.46 -0.13
C ASN A 148 14.38 12.07 -0.24
N HIS A 149 13.53 12.65 0.60
CA HIS A 149 12.08 12.39 0.57
C HIS A 149 11.72 10.90 0.64
N PHE A 150 12.45 10.11 1.43
CA PHE A 150 12.27 8.66 1.56
C PHE A 150 12.30 7.90 0.23
N LYS A 151 13.14 8.34 -0.72
CA LYS A 151 13.34 7.69 -2.02
C LYS A 151 14.77 7.15 -2.13
N VAL A 152 14.91 5.97 -2.72
CA VAL A 152 16.23 5.39 -3.01
C VAL A 152 16.76 5.89 -4.35
N THR A 153 18.08 5.92 -4.48
CA THR A 153 18.77 6.20 -5.74
C THR A 153 19.30 4.92 -6.38
N VAL A 154 19.67 4.98 -7.66
CA VAL A 154 20.27 3.84 -8.37
C VAL A 154 21.58 3.41 -7.71
N GLU A 155 22.38 4.36 -7.20
CA GLU A 155 23.64 4.07 -6.50
C GLU A 155 23.41 3.25 -5.22
N GLN A 156 22.36 3.56 -4.47
CA GLN A 156 21.97 2.80 -3.28
C GLN A 156 21.49 1.38 -3.65
N LEU A 157 20.71 1.26 -4.73
CA LEU A 157 20.23 -0.04 -5.24
C LEU A 157 21.41 -0.90 -5.72
N GLU A 158 22.35 -0.32 -6.50
CA GLU A 158 23.54 -1.04 -6.97
C GLU A 158 24.46 -1.46 -5.83
N ALA A 159 24.61 -0.62 -4.80
CA ALA A 159 25.41 -0.96 -3.61
C ALA A 159 24.82 -2.11 -2.79
N ALA A 160 23.49 -2.29 -2.84
CA ALA A 160 22.78 -3.37 -2.13
C ALA A 160 22.65 -4.66 -2.98
N ARG A 161 22.87 -4.55 -4.29
CA ARG A 161 22.71 -5.68 -5.23
C ARG A 161 23.81 -6.73 -5.07
N THR A 162 23.42 -7.98 -5.15
CA THR A 162 24.32 -9.12 -5.30
C THR A 162 23.91 -9.99 -6.50
N ASP A 163 24.64 -11.05 -6.78
CA ASP A 163 24.27 -12.02 -7.82
C ASP A 163 22.98 -12.83 -7.49
N LYS A 164 22.48 -12.72 -6.26
CA LYS A 164 21.23 -13.34 -5.81
C LYS A 164 20.03 -12.40 -5.89
N THR A 165 20.27 -11.13 -6.16
CA THR A 165 19.20 -10.14 -6.24
C THR A 165 18.33 -10.38 -7.45
N LYS A 166 17.04 -10.62 -7.24
CA LYS A 166 16.07 -11.00 -8.27
C LYS A 166 14.94 -10.02 -8.45
N VAL A 167 14.51 -9.36 -7.38
CA VAL A 167 13.35 -8.47 -7.39
C VAL A 167 13.67 -7.17 -6.67
N LEU A 168 13.18 -6.05 -7.22
CA LEU A 168 13.04 -4.76 -6.55
C LEU A 168 11.55 -4.51 -6.28
N VAL A 169 11.20 -4.22 -5.03
CA VAL A 169 9.86 -3.73 -4.67
C VAL A 169 9.83 -2.21 -4.76
N LEU A 170 8.87 -1.67 -5.50
CA LEU A 170 8.67 -0.24 -5.67
C LEU A 170 7.21 0.11 -5.36
N ASN A 171 6.97 0.94 -4.35
CA ASN A 171 5.63 1.42 -3.98
C ASN A 171 5.56 2.93 -4.12
N SER A 172 4.78 3.42 -5.10
CA SER A 172 4.62 4.86 -5.39
C SER A 172 3.19 5.14 -5.86
N PRO A 173 2.42 6.01 -5.19
CA PRO A 173 2.70 6.65 -3.88
C PRO A 173 2.90 5.64 -2.75
N SER A 174 3.80 5.94 -1.83
CA SER A 174 4.25 4.99 -0.82
C SER A 174 3.36 4.95 0.43
N ASN A 175 3.20 3.79 1.00
CA ASN A 175 2.82 3.58 2.39
C ASN A 175 4.08 3.13 3.16
N PRO A 176 4.59 3.91 4.15
CA PRO A 176 3.85 4.90 4.96
C PRO A 176 4.06 6.38 4.57
N THR A 177 4.94 6.71 3.64
CA THR A 177 5.47 8.09 3.50
C THR A 177 4.61 9.02 2.64
N GLY A 178 3.78 8.48 1.76
CA GLY A 178 3.02 9.25 0.77
C GLY A 178 3.87 9.89 -0.33
N MET A 179 5.16 9.54 -0.44
CA MET A 179 6.05 10.10 -1.45
C MET A 179 5.84 9.44 -2.81
N ILE A 180 6.15 10.21 -3.86
CA ILE A 180 6.04 9.81 -5.25
C ILE A 180 7.41 9.95 -5.91
N TYR A 181 7.84 8.94 -6.65
CA TYR A 181 9.01 9.03 -7.52
C TYR A 181 8.70 9.85 -8.75
N THR A 182 9.62 10.71 -9.17
CA THR A 182 9.50 11.45 -10.45
C THR A 182 9.71 10.51 -11.64
N ARG A 183 9.30 10.97 -12.82
CA ARG A 183 9.51 10.24 -14.07
C ARG A 183 10.98 9.94 -14.32
N GLU A 184 11.87 10.88 -14.04
CA GLU A 184 13.32 10.77 -14.22
C GLU A 184 13.93 9.74 -13.28
N GLU A 185 13.54 9.78 -12.00
CA GLU A 185 13.95 8.79 -11.00
C GLU A 185 13.50 7.38 -11.39
N LEU A 186 12.23 7.23 -11.80
CA LEU A 186 11.69 5.95 -12.25
C LEU A 186 12.36 5.43 -13.52
N LEU A 187 12.70 6.33 -14.47
CA LEU A 187 13.40 5.95 -15.70
C LEU A 187 14.81 5.44 -15.38
N ALA A 188 15.53 6.10 -14.46
CA ALA A 188 16.85 5.68 -14.02
C ALA A 188 16.80 4.31 -13.34
N ILE A 189 15.85 4.11 -12.40
CA ILE A 189 15.65 2.84 -11.69
C ILE A 189 15.25 1.74 -12.67
N GLY A 190 14.31 2.01 -13.59
CA GLY A 190 13.84 1.06 -14.57
C GLY A 190 14.93 0.59 -15.54
N ASN A 191 15.76 1.52 -16.03
CA ASN A 191 16.90 1.18 -16.91
C ASN A 191 17.95 0.35 -16.16
N TRP A 192 18.24 0.69 -14.90
CA TRP A 192 19.12 -0.11 -14.04
C TRP A 192 18.58 -1.53 -13.86
N ALA A 193 17.28 -1.68 -13.58
CA ALA A 193 16.68 -2.98 -13.39
C ALA A 193 16.72 -3.84 -14.67
N VAL A 194 16.50 -3.22 -15.85
CA VAL A 194 16.62 -3.89 -17.15
C VAL A 194 18.06 -4.32 -17.41
N GLU A 195 19.05 -3.43 -17.17
CA GLU A 195 20.48 -3.75 -17.35
C GLU A 195 20.95 -4.92 -16.47
N LYS A 196 20.42 -5.00 -15.25
CA LYS A 196 20.82 -6.02 -14.24
C LYS A 196 19.91 -7.25 -14.25
N ASP A 197 18.93 -7.34 -15.14
CA ASP A 197 17.95 -8.42 -15.21
C ASP A 197 17.18 -8.63 -13.89
N ILE A 198 16.76 -7.54 -13.25
CA ILE A 198 16.02 -7.52 -11.99
C ILE A 198 14.54 -7.26 -12.28
N LEU A 199 13.65 -8.11 -11.78
CA LEU A 199 12.20 -7.87 -11.85
C LEU A 199 11.80 -6.69 -10.96
N ILE A 200 10.89 -5.85 -11.45
CA ILE A 200 10.28 -4.77 -10.67
C ILE A 200 8.88 -5.20 -10.26
N LEU A 201 8.63 -5.27 -8.95
CA LEU A 201 7.29 -5.35 -8.39
C LEU A 201 6.82 -3.93 -8.11
N ALA A 202 5.94 -3.39 -8.96
CA ALA A 202 5.38 -2.05 -8.81
C ALA A 202 4.02 -2.13 -8.10
N ASP A 203 3.96 -1.70 -6.84
CA ASP A 203 2.71 -1.60 -6.07
C ASP A 203 2.13 -0.20 -6.26
N ASP A 204 1.16 -0.10 -7.18
CA ASP A 204 0.53 1.15 -7.64
C ASP A 204 -0.83 1.40 -6.97
N ILE A 205 -1.13 0.74 -5.85
CA ILE A 205 -2.45 0.74 -5.21
C ILE A 205 -2.97 2.14 -4.85
N TYR A 206 -2.08 3.12 -4.69
CA TYR A 206 -2.40 4.52 -4.41
C TYR A 206 -2.29 5.45 -5.63
N GLY A 207 -2.05 4.94 -6.83
CA GLY A 207 -1.75 5.73 -8.03
C GLY A 207 -2.80 6.79 -8.42
N ARG A 208 -4.05 6.64 -7.96
CA ARG A 208 -5.13 7.62 -8.17
C ARG A 208 -5.31 8.61 -7.01
N LEU A 209 -4.60 8.43 -5.90
CA LEU A 209 -4.65 9.28 -4.71
C LEU A 209 -3.41 10.17 -4.67
N VAL A 210 -3.40 11.19 -5.52
CA VAL A 210 -2.30 12.13 -5.72
C VAL A 210 -2.85 13.57 -5.61
N TYR A 211 -2.09 14.47 -5.01
CA TYR A 211 -2.55 15.77 -4.53
C TYR A 211 -1.65 16.91 -4.96
N ASN A 212 -2.19 18.15 -4.88
CA ASN A 212 -1.45 19.40 -5.03
C ASN A 212 -0.69 19.53 -6.37
N GLY A 213 -1.27 19.01 -7.45
CA GLY A 213 -0.68 19.07 -8.79
C GLY A 213 0.50 18.12 -9.03
N HIS A 214 0.81 17.24 -8.08
CA HIS A 214 1.73 16.13 -8.35
C HIS A 214 1.11 15.11 -9.29
N GLU A 215 1.95 14.41 -10.04
CA GLU A 215 1.52 13.40 -11.01
C GLU A 215 2.09 12.02 -10.65
N PHE A 216 1.25 11.00 -10.76
CA PHE A 216 1.68 9.62 -10.69
C PHE A 216 2.17 9.16 -12.07
N THR A 217 3.39 8.67 -12.15
CA THR A 217 3.94 8.04 -13.34
C THR A 217 4.10 6.54 -13.09
N PRO A 218 3.36 5.66 -13.81
CA PRO A 218 3.60 4.22 -13.73
C PRO A 218 4.97 3.86 -14.32
N ILE A 219 5.82 3.16 -13.58
CA ILE A 219 7.15 2.76 -14.11
C ILE A 219 7.03 1.90 -15.37
N SER A 220 6.02 1.04 -15.45
CA SER A 220 5.74 0.17 -16.60
C SER A 220 5.36 0.92 -17.89
N SER A 221 5.03 2.23 -17.81
CA SER A 221 4.70 3.06 -18.96
C SER A 221 5.93 3.70 -19.64
N LEU A 222 7.10 3.64 -18.99
CA LEU A 222 8.27 4.43 -19.42
C LEU A 222 8.95 3.90 -20.68
N SER A 223 9.01 2.58 -20.83
CA SER A 223 9.49 1.91 -22.06
C SER A 223 8.98 0.47 -22.13
N GLU A 224 9.05 -0.13 -23.32
CA GLU A 224 8.70 -1.56 -23.48
C GLU A 224 9.66 -2.47 -22.71
N ALA A 225 10.95 -2.16 -22.67
CA ALA A 225 11.94 -2.93 -21.91
C ALA A 225 11.65 -2.93 -20.41
N ILE A 226 11.35 -1.76 -19.84
CA ILE A 226 10.98 -1.64 -18.42
C ILE A 226 9.65 -2.34 -18.16
N ARG A 227 8.67 -2.25 -19.06
CA ARG A 227 7.37 -2.93 -18.93
C ARG A 227 7.53 -4.44 -18.84
N LYS A 228 8.37 -5.05 -19.69
CA LYS A 228 8.63 -6.49 -19.67
C LYS A 228 9.30 -6.95 -18.38
N GLN A 229 10.04 -6.07 -17.72
CA GLN A 229 10.68 -6.36 -16.44
C GLN A 229 9.78 -6.05 -15.23
N THR A 230 8.55 -5.52 -15.46
CA THR A 230 7.68 -5.04 -14.39
C THR A 230 6.42 -5.90 -14.24
N VAL A 231 6.10 -6.26 -13.00
CA VAL A 231 4.76 -6.73 -12.62
C VAL A 231 4.10 -5.63 -11.78
N VAL A 232 3.01 -5.08 -12.31
CA VAL A 232 2.20 -4.09 -11.62
C VAL A 232 1.19 -4.80 -10.71
N ILE A 233 1.16 -4.43 -9.45
CA ILE A 233 0.10 -4.81 -8.51
C ILE A 233 -0.78 -3.59 -8.27
N ASN A 234 -2.09 -3.78 -8.43
CA ASN A 234 -3.07 -2.72 -8.17
C ASN A 234 -4.40 -3.35 -7.69
N GLY A 235 -5.44 -2.55 -7.52
CA GLY A 235 -6.74 -3.04 -7.08
C GLY A 235 -7.74 -1.91 -6.84
N VAL A 236 -8.94 -2.30 -6.41
CA VAL A 236 -10.04 -1.36 -6.19
C VAL A 236 -10.13 -0.84 -4.75
N SER A 237 -9.30 -1.37 -3.85
CA SER A 237 -9.42 -1.12 -2.40
C SER A 237 -9.33 0.34 -2.01
N LYS A 238 -8.38 1.11 -2.58
CA LYS A 238 -8.10 2.48 -2.14
C LYS A 238 -8.82 3.51 -2.99
N THR A 239 -8.70 3.39 -4.31
CA THR A 239 -9.30 4.32 -5.27
C THR A 239 -10.82 4.35 -5.19
N TYR A 240 -11.46 3.21 -4.90
CA TYR A 240 -12.91 3.06 -4.95
C TYR A 240 -13.57 2.79 -3.59
N ALA A 241 -12.83 2.97 -2.49
CA ALA A 241 -13.31 2.67 -1.14
C ALA A 241 -13.89 1.23 -1.03
N MET A 242 -13.14 0.26 -1.53
CA MET A 242 -13.57 -1.14 -1.63
C MET A 242 -12.65 -2.09 -0.85
N THR A 243 -12.11 -1.68 0.29
CA THR A 243 -11.18 -2.52 1.08
C THR A 243 -11.79 -3.85 1.50
N GLY A 244 -13.06 -3.85 1.91
CA GLY A 244 -13.81 -5.03 2.33
C GLY A 244 -14.21 -5.98 1.19
N TRP A 245 -14.18 -5.52 -0.07
CA TRP A 245 -14.58 -6.33 -1.23
C TRP A 245 -13.51 -7.32 -1.68
N ARG A 246 -12.26 -7.10 -1.28
CA ARG A 246 -11.13 -7.99 -1.53
C ARG A 246 -10.87 -8.27 -3.02
N ILE A 247 -10.75 -7.24 -3.84
CA ILE A 247 -10.34 -7.34 -5.25
C ILE A 247 -9.03 -6.57 -5.47
N GLY A 248 -8.02 -7.28 -5.92
CA GLY A 248 -6.77 -6.78 -6.46
C GLY A 248 -6.43 -7.51 -7.75
N TYR A 249 -5.43 -7.05 -8.45
CA TYR A 249 -4.98 -7.67 -9.69
C TYR A 249 -3.49 -7.44 -9.92
N ALA A 250 -2.91 -8.32 -10.73
CA ALA A 250 -1.54 -8.17 -11.23
C ALA A 250 -1.56 -8.10 -12.76
N VAL A 251 -0.66 -7.27 -13.30
CA VAL A 251 -0.43 -7.11 -14.74
C VAL A 251 1.05 -7.22 -15.03
N GLY A 252 1.44 -8.09 -15.97
CA GLY A 252 2.83 -8.33 -16.32
C GLY A 252 2.99 -9.33 -17.45
N GLU A 253 4.20 -9.84 -17.64
CA GLU A 253 4.48 -10.85 -18.66
C GLU A 253 3.64 -12.13 -18.43
N ALA A 254 3.11 -12.67 -19.52
CA ALA A 254 2.11 -13.76 -19.49
C ALA A 254 2.60 -15.00 -18.73
N GLU A 255 3.90 -15.31 -18.77
CA GLU A 255 4.48 -16.44 -18.07
C GLU A 255 4.39 -16.28 -16.54
N ILE A 256 4.73 -15.09 -16.01
CA ILE A 256 4.64 -14.78 -14.58
C ILE A 256 3.17 -14.78 -14.14
N ILE A 257 2.29 -14.16 -14.92
CA ILE A 257 0.86 -14.10 -14.64
C ILE A 257 0.22 -15.51 -14.62
N ALA A 258 0.64 -16.39 -15.54
CA ALA A 258 0.18 -17.79 -15.54
C ALA A 258 0.65 -18.54 -14.30
N ALA A 259 1.91 -18.31 -13.85
CA ALA A 259 2.43 -18.92 -12.63
C ALA A 259 1.69 -18.44 -11.38
N MET A 260 1.41 -17.12 -11.27
CA MET A 260 0.60 -16.55 -10.18
C MET A 260 -0.82 -17.15 -10.16
N SER A 261 -1.46 -17.28 -11.33
CA SER A 261 -2.79 -17.90 -11.47
C SER A 261 -2.78 -19.38 -11.08
N LYS A 262 -1.71 -20.11 -11.39
CA LYS A 262 -1.53 -21.50 -11.00
C LYS A 262 -1.50 -21.67 -9.48
N ILE A 263 -0.79 -20.76 -8.77
CA ILE A 263 -0.75 -20.74 -7.30
C ILE A 263 -2.14 -20.42 -6.75
N ALA A 264 -2.82 -19.40 -7.29
CA ALA A 264 -4.18 -19.04 -6.88
C ALA A 264 -5.15 -20.22 -7.04
N GLY A 265 -5.03 -21.01 -8.11
CA GLY A 265 -5.85 -22.20 -8.35
C GLY A 265 -5.67 -23.31 -7.31
N GLN A 266 -4.53 -23.36 -6.62
CA GLN A 266 -4.24 -24.33 -5.56
C GLN A 266 -4.52 -23.79 -4.14
N THR A 267 -4.92 -22.53 -4.01
CA THR A 267 -5.12 -21.87 -2.73
C THR A 267 -6.55 -21.33 -2.59
N THR A 268 -6.88 -20.21 -3.23
CA THR A 268 -8.16 -19.53 -3.10
C THR A 268 -9.15 -19.84 -4.23
N SER A 269 -8.74 -20.52 -5.29
CA SER A 269 -9.44 -20.62 -6.57
C SER A 269 -9.64 -19.24 -7.20
N ASN A 270 -10.89 -18.84 -7.49
CA ASN A 270 -11.20 -17.50 -7.98
C ASN A 270 -11.57 -16.55 -6.82
N PRO A 271 -11.40 -15.23 -6.99
CA PRO A 271 -11.97 -14.25 -6.07
C PRO A 271 -13.51 -14.29 -6.09
N SER A 272 -14.15 -13.69 -5.07
CA SER A 272 -15.62 -13.60 -4.99
C SER A 272 -16.23 -13.06 -6.28
N ALA A 273 -17.16 -13.80 -6.87
CA ALA A 273 -17.85 -13.42 -8.11
C ALA A 273 -18.60 -12.09 -7.96
N VAL A 274 -19.33 -11.90 -6.86
CA VAL A 274 -20.02 -10.62 -6.53
C VAL A 274 -19.04 -9.45 -6.55
N ALA A 275 -17.89 -9.60 -5.88
CA ALA A 275 -16.89 -8.55 -5.80
C ALA A 275 -16.23 -8.26 -7.16
N GLN A 276 -16.08 -9.27 -8.02
CA GLN A 276 -15.57 -9.07 -9.37
C GLN A 276 -16.55 -8.26 -10.24
N TYR A 277 -17.86 -8.54 -10.19
CA TYR A 277 -18.86 -7.75 -10.92
C TYR A 277 -18.93 -6.31 -10.41
N ALA A 278 -18.81 -6.08 -9.10
CA ALA A 278 -18.66 -4.75 -8.54
C ALA A 278 -17.40 -4.04 -9.05
N ALA A 279 -16.28 -4.76 -9.16
CA ALA A 279 -15.02 -4.21 -9.66
C ALA A 279 -15.07 -3.85 -11.16
N VAL A 280 -15.86 -4.56 -11.97
CA VAL A 280 -16.12 -4.16 -13.37
C VAL A 280 -16.71 -2.76 -13.40
N GLU A 281 -17.76 -2.51 -12.62
CA GLU A 281 -18.39 -1.19 -12.54
C GLU A 281 -17.43 -0.13 -11.98
N ALA A 282 -16.65 -0.47 -10.94
CA ALA A 282 -15.66 0.43 -10.37
C ALA A 282 -14.67 0.96 -11.42
N LEU A 283 -14.16 0.07 -12.30
CA LEU A 283 -13.16 0.42 -13.31
C LEU A 283 -13.75 1.04 -14.57
N SER A 284 -14.98 0.66 -14.95
CA SER A 284 -15.62 1.06 -16.22
C SER A 284 -16.67 2.15 -16.07
N GLY A 285 -17.25 2.30 -14.87
CA GLY A 285 -18.32 3.25 -14.60
C GLY A 285 -17.83 4.69 -14.40
N GLU A 286 -18.71 5.54 -13.93
CA GLU A 286 -18.43 6.94 -13.64
C GLU A 286 -17.35 7.08 -12.57
N GLN A 287 -16.48 8.09 -12.75
CA GLN A 287 -15.32 8.32 -11.89
C GLN A 287 -15.45 9.58 -11.00
N ASP A 288 -16.58 10.26 -11.03
CA ASP A 288 -16.79 11.52 -10.29
C ASP A 288 -16.67 11.35 -8.77
N THR A 289 -17.13 10.20 -8.27
CA THR A 289 -16.98 9.85 -6.84
C THR A 289 -15.52 9.62 -6.44
N VAL A 290 -14.70 9.08 -7.33
CA VAL A 290 -13.25 8.92 -7.11
C VAL A 290 -12.60 10.29 -6.99
N GLU A 291 -12.92 11.22 -7.89
CA GLU A 291 -12.38 12.59 -7.84
C GLU A 291 -12.85 13.33 -6.58
N SER A 292 -14.12 13.18 -6.20
CA SER A 292 -14.64 13.78 -4.95
C SER A 292 -13.91 13.26 -3.71
N MET A 293 -13.63 11.96 -3.62
CA MET A 293 -12.86 11.37 -2.53
C MET A 293 -11.39 11.86 -2.55
N ARG A 294 -10.77 11.95 -3.74
CA ARG A 294 -9.42 12.49 -3.89
C ARG A 294 -9.33 13.92 -3.38
N GLN A 295 -10.30 14.77 -3.75
CA GLN A 295 -10.36 16.17 -3.30
C GLN A 295 -10.56 16.27 -1.78
N ALA A 296 -11.38 15.41 -1.18
CA ALA A 296 -11.55 15.36 0.26
C ALA A 296 -10.23 14.98 0.97
N PHE A 297 -9.47 14.01 0.46
CA PHE A 297 -8.15 13.69 1.01
C PHE A 297 -7.14 14.83 0.84
N GLU A 298 -7.15 15.52 -0.29
CA GLU A 298 -6.30 16.69 -0.53
C GLU A 298 -6.60 17.83 0.44
N GLU A 299 -7.89 18.11 0.70
CA GLU A 299 -8.33 19.09 1.69
C GLU A 299 -7.86 18.71 3.11
N ARG A 300 -8.05 17.45 3.50
CA ARG A 300 -7.59 16.94 4.79
C ARG A 300 -6.08 17.07 4.94
N LEU A 301 -5.31 16.67 3.93
CA LEU A 301 -3.86 16.84 3.93
C LEU A 301 -3.46 18.29 4.09
N ASN A 302 -4.04 19.20 3.29
CA ASN A 302 -3.70 20.61 3.31
C ASN A 302 -4.11 21.31 4.60
N THR A 303 -5.10 20.77 5.31
CA THR A 303 -5.53 21.27 6.62
C THR A 303 -4.65 20.73 7.75
N ILE A 304 -4.37 19.42 7.76
CA ILE A 304 -3.74 18.78 8.92
C ILE A 304 -2.22 18.87 8.91
N TYR A 305 -1.59 18.91 7.72
CA TYR A 305 -0.13 18.99 7.60
C TYR A 305 0.47 20.20 8.34
N PRO A 306 0.00 21.45 8.12
CA PRO A 306 0.55 22.59 8.83
C PRO A 306 0.33 22.53 10.35
N LEU A 307 -0.81 22.00 10.79
CA LEU A 307 -1.10 21.86 12.21
C LEU A 307 -0.19 20.83 12.89
N LEU A 308 0.08 19.71 12.21
CA LEU A 308 0.97 18.68 12.73
C LEU A 308 2.43 19.15 12.77
N ALA A 309 2.86 19.97 11.81
CA ALA A 309 4.19 20.57 11.78
C ALA A 309 4.44 21.58 12.93
N GLU A 310 3.39 22.07 13.58
CA GLU A 310 3.48 22.91 14.78
C GLU A 310 3.60 22.14 16.10
N VAL A 311 3.45 20.79 16.06
CA VAL A 311 3.60 19.96 17.26
C VAL A 311 5.08 19.92 17.65
N PRO A 312 5.46 20.29 18.89
CA PRO A 312 6.85 20.34 19.30
C PRO A 312 7.58 19.01 19.10
N GLY A 313 8.70 19.02 18.39
CA GLY A 313 9.54 17.85 18.12
C GLY A 313 9.06 16.93 17.00
N PHE A 314 7.97 17.29 16.30
CA PHE A 314 7.51 16.57 15.09
C PHE A 314 8.07 17.25 13.84
N GLU A 315 8.79 16.51 13.02
CA GLU A 315 9.35 16.98 11.75
C GLU A 315 8.64 16.21 10.63
N VAL A 316 7.96 16.92 9.72
CA VAL A 316 7.04 16.30 8.75
C VAL A 316 7.40 16.70 7.33
N VAL A 317 7.73 15.72 6.48
CA VAL A 317 7.78 15.92 5.04
C VAL A 317 6.36 15.86 4.47
N LYS A 318 5.95 16.89 3.70
CA LYS A 318 4.60 16.94 3.14
C LYS A 318 4.42 15.81 2.12
N PRO A 319 3.47 14.86 2.32
CA PRO A 319 3.22 13.81 1.38
C PRO A 319 2.59 14.32 0.08
N GLN A 320 2.79 13.59 -0.99
CA GLN A 320 2.31 13.91 -2.33
C GLN A 320 1.12 13.04 -2.76
N GLY A 321 0.92 11.92 -2.05
CA GLY A 321 -0.14 10.95 -2.34
C GLY A 321 -0.48 10.05 -1.16
N ALA A 322 -1.28 9.02 -1.39
CA ALA A 322 -1.87 8.13 -0.39
C ALA A 322 -2.73 8.90 0.64
N PHE A 323 -2.80 8.47 1.89
CA PHE A 323 -3.53 9.19 2.94
C PHE A 323 -2.82 9.05 4.30
N TYR A 324 -1.49 9.19 4.29
CA TYR A 324 -0.64 9.07 5.48
C TYR A 324 0.25 10.29 5.65
N LEU A 325 0.48 10.66 6.91
CA LEU A 325 1.58 11.51 7.37
C LEU A 325 2.59 10.63 8.12
N PHE A 326 3.88 10.90 7.91
CA PHE A 326 4.94 10.08 8.48
C PHE A 326 6.03 10.95 9.15
N PRO A 327 5.66 11.67 10.22
CA PRO A 327 6.59 12.56 10.91
C PRO A 327 7.75 11.79 11.55
N ASN A 328 8.93 12.40 11.50
CA ASN A 328 10.03 12.08 12.39
C ASN A 328 9.72 12.62 13.78
N VAL A 329 9.84 11.78 14.79
CA VAL A 329 9.51 12.10 16.18
C VAL A 329 10.70 11.92 17.12
N LYS A 330 11.92 11.78 16.57
CA LYS A 330 13.14 11.63 17.38
C LYS A 330 13.27 12.72 18.42
N LYS A 331 13.11 13.96 18.00
CA LYS A 331 13.18 15.13 18.87
C LYS A 331 12.09 15.15 19.94
N ALA A 332 10.88 14.75 19.57
CA ALA A 332 9.75 14.60 20.50
C ALA A 332 10.04 13.51 21.54
N MET A 333 10.59 12.37 21.12
CA MET A 333 11.01 11.30 22.02
C MET A 333 12.07 11.80 23.02
N GLU A 334 13.11 12.49 22.55
CA GLU A 334 14.17 13.07 23.39
C GLU A 334 13.59 14.06 24.41
N MET A 335 12.67 14.96 23.98
CA MET A 335 12.00 15.92 24.86
C MET A 335 11.21 15.26 25.99
N LYS A 336 10.64 14.07 25.71
CA LYS A 336 9.81 13.30 26.66
C LYS A 336 10.57 12.18 27.37
N GLY A 337 11.89 12.02 27.09
CA GLY A 337 12.75 11.02 27.72
C GLY A 337 12.59 9.59 27.21
N TYR A 338 12.03 9.40 26.01
CA TYR A 338 11.90 8.10 25.36
C TYR A 338 13.08 7.82 24.42
N THR A 339 13.48 6.56 24.32
CA THR A 339 14.51 6.06 23.40
C THR A 339 13.95 5.06 22.39
N ASP A 340 12.76 4.55 22.62
CA ASP A 340 12.05 3.60 21.74
C ASP A 340 10.75 4.21 21.23
N VAL A 341 10.56 4.19 19.90
CA VAL A 341 9.40 4.80 19.24
C VAL A 341 8.09 4.04 19.55
N THR A 342 8.16 2.76 19.86
CA THR A 342 6.97 1.96 20.20
C THR A 342 6.50 2.31 21.62
N GLU A 343 7.42 2.48 22.57
CA GLU A 343 7.10 3.00 23.91
C GLU A 343 6.51 4.41 23.84
N PHE A 344 7.12 5.30 23.04
CA PHE A 344 6.62 6.65 22.82
C PHE A 344 5.21 6.65 22.19
N THR A 345 4.97 5.81 21.18
CA THR A 345 3.65 5.66 20.54
C THR A 345 2.61 5.12 21.53
N THR A 346 3.03 4.23 22.43
CA THR A 346 2.17 3.71 23.50
C THR A 346 1.82 4.81 24.52
N ALA A 347 2.79 5.64 24.92
CA ALA A 347 2.54 6.78 25.81
C ALA A 347 1.56 7.79 25.17
N ILE A 348 1.70 8.09 23.89
CA ILE A 348 0.72 8.92 23.16
C ILE A 348 -0.68 8.32 23.23
N LEU A 349 -0.83 7.02 23.04
CA LEU A 349 -2.11 6.34 23.13
C LEU A 349 -2.69 6.40 24.55
N GLU A 350 -1.89 6.17 25.56
CA GLU A 350 -2.34 6.09 26.96
C GLU A 350 -2.63 7.48 27.55
N GLU A 351 -1.85 8.53 27.22
CA GLU A 351 -1.92 9.85 27.83
C GLU A 351 -2.64 10.89 26.97
N ALA A 352 -2.50 10.82 25.64
CA ALA A 352 -3.15 11.74 24.69
C ALA A 352 -4.42 11.15 24.10
N GLU A 353 -4.70 9.86 24.28
CA GLU A 353 -5.84 9.14 23.71
C GLU A 353 -5.88 9.23 22.17
N VAL A 354 -4.70 9.27 21.53
CA VAL A 354 -4.51 9.26 20.08
C VAL A 354 -3.75 8.00 19.68
N ALA A 355 -4.37 7.14 18.88
CA ALA A 355 -3.74 5.93 18.38
C ALA A 355 -3.01 6.20 17.07
N LEU A 356 -1.71 5.98 17.06
CA LEU A 356 -0.80 6.06 15.92
C LEU A 356 -0.18 4.68 15.64
N VAL A 357 0.54 4.55 14.53
CA VAL A 357 1.31 3.34 14.23
C VAL A 357 2.80 3.63 14.39
N THR A 358 3.51 2.82 15.18
CA THR A 358 4.97 2.92 15.34
C THR A 358 5.68 2.76 14.00
N GLY A 359 6.70 3.58 13.76
CA GLY A 359 7.53 3.51 12.55
C GLY A 359 8.50 2.33 12.54
N ALA A 360 8.75 1.70 13.68
CA ALA A 360 9.66 0.56 13.79
C ALA A 360 9.30 -0.57 12.80
N GLY A 361 8.01 -0.93 12.71
CA GLY A 361 7.55 -1.96 11.77
C GLY A 361 7.65 -1.58 10.30
N PHE A 362 7.83 -0.30 9.96
CA PHE A 362 8.12 0.18 8.61
C PHE A 362 9.61 0.32 8.32
N GLY A 363 10.48 -0.11 9.25
CA GLY A 363 11.93 0.06 9.16
C GLY A 363 12.42 1.49 9.41
N ALA A 364 11.64 2.30 10.14
CA ALA A 364 11.94 3.70 10.46
C ALA A 364 11.68 3.99 11.95
N PRO A 365 12.61 3.60 12.85
CA PRO A 365 12.41 3.65 14.31
C PRO A 365 12.41 5.07 14.90
N GLU A 366 12.58 6.09 14.10
CA GLU A 366 12.49 7.50 14.51
C GLU A 366 11.16 8.15 14.05
N ASN A 367 10.25 7.39 13.40
CA ASN A 367 9.02 7.91 12.81
C ASN A 367 7.77 7.27 13.41
N VAL A 368 6.64 7.92 13.21
CA VAL A 368 5.30 7.36 13.43
C VAL A 368 4.42 7.58 12.20
N ARG A 369 3.43 6.72 11.98
CA ARG A 369 2.46 6.90 10.89
C ARG A 369 1.11 7.34 11.42
N LEU A 370 0.56 8.40 10.83
CA LEU A 370 -0.81 8.85 11.00
C LEU A 370 -1.59 8.67 9.68
N SER A 371 -2.78 8.07 9.76
CA SER A 371 -3.72 8.10 8.64
C SER A 371 -4.62 9.33 8.75
N TYR A 372 -4.82 10.07 7.64
CA TYR A 372 -5.83 11.13 7.58
C TYR A 372 -7.10 10.69 6.83
N ALA A 373 -7.32 9.38 6.75
CA ALA A 373 -8.57 8.81 6.25
C ALA A 373 -9.64 8.77 7.37
N THR A 374 -10.01 9.95 7.86
CA THR A 374 -11.11 10.20 8.80
C THR A 374 -11.55 11.66 8.67
N ASP A 375 -12.63 12.07 9.34
CA ASP A 375 -13.16 13.43 9.28
C ASP A 375 -12.18 14.49 9.85
N LEU A 376 -12.33 15.73 9.35
CA LEU A 376 -11.45 16.84 9.71
C LEU A 376 -11.49 17.23 11.19
N ASP A 377 -12.64 17.09 11.86
CA ASP A 377 -12.77 17.46 13.26
C ASP A 377 -12.01 16.47 14.14
N THR A 378 -12.12 15.18 13.85
CA THR A 378 -11.31 14.12 14.47
C THR A 378 -9.81 14.39 14.28
N LEU A 379 -9.38 14.76 13.06
CA LEU A 379 -7.98 15.04 12.76
C LEU A 379 -7.46 16.26 13.54
N LYS A 380 -8.21 17.36 13.57
CA LYS A 380 -7.84 18.58 14.31
C LYS A 380 -7.76 18.32 15.82
N GLU A 381 -8.73 17.60 16.39
CA GLU A 381 -8.71 17.26 17.81
C GLU A 381 -7.54 16.33 18.14
N ALA A 382 -7.21 15.36 17.27
CA ALA A 382 -6.06 14.49 17.48
C ALA A 382 -4.75 15.30 17.53
N VAL A 383 -4.53 16.21 16.57
CA VAL A 383 -3.32 17.07 16.59
C VAL A 383 -3.28 17.99 17.81
N LYS A 384 -4.40 18.54 18.24
CA LYS A 384 -4.50 19.33 19.46
C LYS A 384 -4.11 18.51 20.70
N ARG A 385 -4.54 17.25 20.79
CA ARG A 385 -4.16 16.32 21.88
C ARG A 385 -2.66 15.99 21.83
N LEU A 386 -2.10 15.76 20.64
CA LEU A 386 -0.65 15.55 20.47
C LEU A 386 0.16 16.78 20.93
N LYS A 387 -0.27 17.98 20.56
CA LYS A 387 0.37 19.22 21.00
C LYS A 387 0.32 19.37 22.52
N ALA A 388 -0.85 19.18 23.13
CA ALA A 388 -1.00 19.23 24.57
C ALA A 388 -0.17 18.15 25.33
N PHE A 389 0.00 16.96 24.73
CA PHE A 389 0.88 15.92 25.28
C PHE A 389 2.34 16.36 25.27
N MET A 390 2.80 17.01 24.20
CA MET A 390 4.18 17.50 24.10
C MET A 390 4.49 18.70 24.98
N GLU A 391 3.48 19.53 25.31
CA GLU A 391 3.62 20.72 26.16
C GLU A 391 3.58 20.43 27.67
N LYS A 392 3.14 19.27 28.10
CA LYS A 392 3.19 18.79 29.49
C LYS A 392 4.62 18.37 29.89
#